data_1a601dc39f6c1690a78b4c9a3f75ad9f
#
_entry.id   1a601dc39f6c1690a78b4c9a3f75ad9f
#
_cell.length_a   1.000
_cell.length_b   1.000
_cell.length_c   1.000
_cell.angle_alpha   90.00
_cell.angle_beta   90.00
_cell.angle_gamma   90.00
#
_symmetry.space_group_name_H-M   'P 1'
#
loop_
_entity.id
_entity.type
_entity.pdbx_description
1 polymer ?
#
loop_
_entity_poly.entity_id
_entity_poly.type
_entity_poly.pdbx_seq_one_letter_code
_entity_poly.pdbx_strand_id
1 'polypeptide(L)'
;TDAFFIFDEQRVIGYGAWTKAFLKIARGNNWILLSATPGDTWEQYIPVFVANGFYKNKTEFTREHIIYSRFTKYPKIESYVNTGRLIKLRNQILIDMDFSRKTIPHHEDVYVRYDISKYKEAMRTRWDPFKDEPIQQASGLCYVLRRIVNEDESRQMALLELAEKHPRMIIFYNFDYELDILKGLYYGENVCIAEWNGHAHEPIPTSKSWVYLVQYTAGCEGWNCIKTDTIVFYSQNYSYKV
;
A
#
# COMPACT_ATOMS: atom_id res chain seq x y z
N THR A 1 4.09 37.20 -0.28
CA THR A 1 4.86 36.79 0.92
C THR A 1 5.98 35.87 0.45
N ASP A 2 7.23 36.24 0.68
CA ASP A 2 8.41 35.43 0.37
C ASP A 2 8.52 34.25 1.37
N ALA A 3 7.57 33.34 1.34
CA ALA A 3 7.60 32.17 2.17
C ALA A 3 8.17 30.97 1.37
N PHE A 4 8.95 30.15 2.04
CA PHE A 4 9.43 28.87 1.54
C PHE A 4 8.64 27.74 2.20
N PHE A 5 7.98 26.93 1.40
CA PHE A 5 7.15 25.83 1.88
C PHE A 5 7.85 24.48 1.70
N ILE A 6 7.95 23.70 2.76
CA ILE A 6 8.42 22.31 2.74
C ILE A 6 7.21 21.41 2.98
N PHE A 7 6.90 20.56 2.00
CA PHE A 7 5.86 19.56 2.10
C PHE A 7 6.53 18.21 2.35
N ASP A 8 6.56 17.77 3.60
CA ASP A 8 7.18 16.53 4.02
C ASP A 8 6.19 15.38 3.90
N GLU A 9 6.66 14.23 3.43
CA GLU A 9 5.88 13.00 3.17
C GLU A 9 4.60 13.22 2.35
N GLN A 10 4.53 14.33 1.62
CA GLN A 10 3.32 14.72 0.90
C GLN A 10 3.30 14.17 -0.52
N ARG A 11 2.20 13.52 -0.84
CA ARG A 11 1.85 13.15 -2.21
C ARG A 11 0.79 14.08 -2.74
N VAL A 12 1.20 15.01 -3.56
CA VAL A 12 0.26 15.89 -4.26
C VAL A 12 -0.25 15.16 -5.51
N ILE A 13 -1.09 14.16 -5.29
CA ILE A 13 -1.68 13.32 -6.34
C ILE A 13 -3.17 13.55 -6.48
N GLY A 14 -3.69 13.42 -7.69
CA GLY A 14 -5.11 13.64 -7.96
C GLY A 14 -5.51 15.12 -7.99
N TYR A 15 -6.80 15.42 -7.78
CA TYR A 15 -7.36 16.78 -7.83
C TYR A 15 -8.30 17.09 -6.66
N GLY A 16 -7.99 16.56 -5.49
CA GLY A 16 -8.68 16.81 -4.23
C GLY A 16 -8.38 18.21 -3.65
N ALA A 17 -8.89 18.45 -2.44
CA ALA A 17 -8.71 19.72 -1.73
C ALA A 17 -7.23 20.04 -1.49
N TRP A 18 -6.43 19.05 -1.14
CA TRP A 18 -4.98 19.20 -0.91
C TRP A 18 -4.24 19.68 -2.17
N THR A 19 -4.50 19.08 -3.32
CA THR A 19 -3.88 19.49 -4.58
C THR A 19 -4.26 20.93 -4.93
N LYS A 20 -5.52 21.32 -4.72
CA LYS A 20 -5.96 22.70 -4.97
C LYS A 20 -5.25 23.68 -4.03
N ALA A 21 -5.08 23.33 -2.76
CA ALA A 21 -4.35 24.14 -1.80
C ALA A 21 -2.87 24.25 -2.18
N PHE A 22 -2.22 23.13 -2.52
CA PHE A 22 -0.84 23.13 -3.02
C PHE A 22 -0.65 24.04 -4.22
N LEU A 23 -1.47 23.90 -5.27
CA LEU A 23 -1.37 24.73 -6.47
C LEU A 23 -1.59 26.22 -6.17
N LYS A 24 -2.42 26.56 -5.19
CA LYS A 24 -2.62 27.93 -4.74
C LYS A 24 -1.37 28.49 -4.04
N ILE A 25 -0.74 27.68 -3.18
CA ILE A 25 0.50 28.03 -2.48
C ILE A 25 1.66 28.18 -3.46
N ALA A 26 1.82 27.20 -4.35
CA ALA A 26 2.94 27.13 -5.30
C ALA A 26 2.99 28.32 -6.28
N ARG A 27 1.86 28.94 -6.60
CA ARG A 27 1.81 30.09 -7.53
C ARG A 27 2.56 31.34 -7.08
N GLY A 28 2.76 31.52 -5.80
CA GLY A 28 3.32 32.76 -5.27
C GLY A 28 4.44 32.56 -4.25
N ASN A 29 4.93 31.34 -4.09
CA ASN A 29 5.93 31.02 -3.09
C ASN A 29 6.95 30.02 -3.63
N ASN A 30 8.11 29.97 -2.99
CA ASN A 30 9.07 28.89 -3.20
C ASN A 30 8.65 27.66 -2.41
N TRP A 31 8.85 26.48 -2.99
CA TRP A 31 8.41 25.23 -2.35
C TRP A 31 9.29 24.04 -2.75
N ILE A 32 9.28 23.02 -1.90
CA ILE A 32 9.86 21.71 -2.15
C ILE A 32 8.90 20.62 -1.65
N LEU A 33 8.85 19.51 -2.35
CA LEU A 33 8.16 18.28 -1.93
C LEU A 33 9.21 17.24 -1.54
N LEU A 34 9.09 16.67 -0.36
CA LEU A 34 9.90 15.54 0.10
C LEU A 34 9.02 14.29 0.07
N SER A 35 9.46 13.26 -0.62
CA SER A 35 8.73 11.98 -0.70
C SER A 35 9.66 10.85 -1.12
N ALA A 36 9.57 9.71 -0.46
CA ALA A 36 10.22 8.48 -0.91
C ALA A 36 9.53 7.88 -2.16
N THR A 37 8.27 8.23 -2.40
CA THR A 37 7.44 7.68 -3.50
C THR A 37 6.69 8.79 -4.21
N PRO A 38 7.34 9.58 -5.07
CA PRO A 38 6.75 10.79 -5.66
C PRO A 38 5.57 10.52 -6.61
N GLY A 39 5.46 9.33 -7.17
CA GLY A 39 4.33 8.93 -8.02
C GLY A 39 4.61 7.64 -8.79
N ASP A 40 3.55 6.83 -9.03
CA ASP A 40 3.61 5.55 -9.74
C ASP A 40 3.16 5.69 -11.20
N THR A 41 2.33 6.68 -11.48
CA THR A 41 1.78 6.93 -12.81
C THR A 41 1.99 8.38 -13.23
N TRP A 42 2.03 8.64 -14.52
CA TRP A 42 2.20 10.01 -15.03
C TRP A 42 1.07 10.95 -14.62
N GLU A 43 -0.15 10.43 -14.44
CA GLU A 43 -1.27 11.24 -13.94
C GLU A 43 -0.99 11.83 -12.55
N GLN A 44 -0.24 11.12 -11.72
CA GLN A 44 0.09 11.57 -10.36
C GLN A 44 1.07 12.74 -10.35
N TYR A 45 1.87 12.92 -11.41
CA TYR A 45 2.78 14.06 -11.56
C TYR A 45 2.10 15.34 -12.07
N ILE A 46 0.85 15.28 -12.53
CA ILE A 46 0.17 16.44 -13.13
C ILE A 46 0.20 17.69 -12.22
N PRO A 47 -0.12 17.60 -10.91
CA PRO A 47 -0.10 18.78 -10.05
C PRO A 47 1.28 19.43 -9.96
N VAL A 48 2.32 18.61 -9.86
CA VAL A 48 3.72 19.10 -9.78
C VAL A 48 4.16 19.71 -11.12
N PHE A 49 3.79 19.11 -12.24
CA PHE A 49 4.07 19.65 -13.56
C PHE A 49 3.34 20.99 -13.81
N VAL A 50 2.10 21.10 -13.34
CA VAL A 50 1.34 22.37 -13.42
C VAL A 50 1.96 23.44 -12.50
N ALA A 51 2.38 23.06 -11.29
CA ALA A 51 3.02 23.97 -10.35
C ALA A 51 4.36 24.52 -10.88
N ASN A 52 5.11 23.71 -11.65
CA ASN A 52 6.36 24.12 -12.33
C ASN A 52 6.09 24.85 -13.67
N GLY A 53 4.84 25.05 -14.07
CA GLY A 53 4.50 25.77 -15.31
C GLY A 53 4.72 24.99 -16.60
N PHE A 54 4.95 23.67 -16.54
CA PHE A 54 5.11 22.84 -17.74
C PHE A 54 3.80 22.66 -18.51
N TYR A 55 2.68 22.73 -17.79
CA TYR A 55 1.33 22.69 -18.33
C TYR A 55 0.46 23.73 -17.61
N LYS A 56 -0.47 24.33 -18.34
CA LYS A 56 -1.42 25.32 -17.78
C LYS A 56 -2.38 24.67 -16.77
N ASN A 57 -2.78 23.43 -17.04
CA ASN A 57 -3.76 22.69 -16.24
C ASN A 57 -3.78 21.19 -16.62
N LYS A 58 -4.57 20.40 -15.86
CA LYS A 58 -4.79 18.98 -16.12
C LYS A 58 -5.28 18.69 -17.55
N THR A 59 -6.16 19.53 -18.09
CA THR A 59 -6.77 19.31 -19.41
C THR A 59 -5.72 19.35 -20.52
N GLU A 60 -4.77 20.28 -20.45
CA GLU A 60 -3.69 20.36 -21.41
C GLU A 60 -2.80 19.11 -21.37
N PHE A 61 -2.38 18.70 -20.19
CA PHE A 61 -1.62 17.45 -20.00
C PHE A 61 -2.39 16.23 -20.54
N THR A 62 -3.67 16.11 -20.19
CA THR A 62 -4.52 14.98 -20.62
C THR A 62 -4.61 14.89 -22.13
N ARG A 63 -4.82 16.01 -22.79
CA ARG A 63 -4.90 16.08 -24.25
C ARG A 63 -3.60 15.67 -24.94
N GLU A 64 -2.45 16.00 -24.35
CA GLU A 64 -1.14 15.72 -24.94
C GLU A 64 -0.62 14.31 -24.65
N HIS A 65 -1.03 13.71 -23.53
CA HIS A 65 -0.36 12.53 -23.02
C HIS A 65 -1.25 11.33 -22.66
N ILE A 66 -2.57 11.51 -22.56
CA ILE A 66 -3.45 10.42 -22.10
C ILE A 66 -4.35 9.93 -23.22
N ILE A 67 -4.32 8.61 -23.44
CA ILE A 67 -5.29 7.92 -24.27
C ILE A 67 -6.24 7.16 -23.34
N TYR A 68 -7.53 7.45 -23.46
CA TYR A 68 -8.58 6.77 -22.73
C TYR A 68 -9.13 5.58 -23.51
N SER A 69 -9.43 4.51 -22.79
CA SER A 69 -10.09 3.34 -23.35
C SER A 69 -11.48 3.68 -23.88
N ARG A 70 -11.78 3.20 -25.07
CA ARG A 70 -13.09 3.36 -25.74
C ARG A 70 -14.10 2.28 -25.32
N PHE A 71 -13.64 1.27 -24.57
CA PHE A 71 -14.44 0.09 -24.22
C PHE A 71 -15.00 0.14 -22.81
N THR A 72 -14.76 1.21 -22.06
CA THR A 72 -15.20 1.34 -20.67
C THR A 72 -16.26 2.44 -20.52
N LYS A 73 -17.27 2.18 -19.66
CA LYS A 73 -18.33 3.14 -19.34
C LYS A 73 -17.80 4.41 -18.67
N TYR A 74 -16.73 4.30 -17.91
CA TYR A 74 -16.07 5.41 -17.25
C TYR A 74 -14.67 5.64 -17.84
N PRO A 75 -14.17 6.88 -17.85
CA PRO A 75 -12.83 7.18 -18.36
C PRO A 75 -11.78 6.34 -17.65
N LYS A 76 -11.16 5.40 -18.37
CA LYS A 76 -10.04 4.60 -17.91
C LYS A 76 -8.85 4.88 -18.81
N ILE A 77 -7.72 5.23 -18.21
CA ILE A 77 -6.49 5.45 -18.98
C ILE A 77 -6.04 4.09 -19.56
N GLU A 78 -5.89 4.07 -20.87
CA GLU A 78 -5.40 2.90 -21.61
C GLU A 78 -3.88 2.98 -21.77
N SER A 79 -3.37 4.14 -22.14
CA SER A 79 -1.93 4.35 -22.33
C SER A 79 -1.53 5.82 -22.20
N TYR A 80 -0.22 6.02 -22.09
CA TYR A 80 0.39 7.34 -22.15
C TYR A 80 1.21 7.48 -23.43
N VAL A 81 1.11 8.64 -24.09
CA VAL A 81 1.90 8.99 -25.26
C VAL A 81 2.90 10.10 -24.95
N ASN A 82 3.91 10.26 -25.82
CA ASN A 82 4.99 11.23 -25.63
C ASN A 82 5.73 11.09 -24.28
N THR A 83 5.88 9.88 -23.79
CA THR A 83 6.47 9.58 -22.47
C THR A 83 7.92 10.03 -22.35
N GLY A 84 8.66 10.09 -23.47
CA GLY A 84 10.02 10.65 -23.48
C GLY A 84 10.07 12.12 -23.04
N ARG A 85 9.04 12.93 -23.36
CA ARG A 85 8.92 14.30 -22.86
C ARG A 85 8.65 14.30 -21.36
N LEU A 86 7.75 13.44 -20.88
CA LEU A 86 7.42 13.33 -19.46
C LEU A 86 8.62 12.94 -18.62
N ILE A 87 9.43 11.99 -19.10
CA ILE A 87 10.69 11.60 -18.45
C ILE A 87 11.65 12.80 -18.34
N LYS A 88 11.82 13.56 -19.42
CA LYS A 88 12.69 14.75 -19.40
C LYS A 88 12.20 15.79 -18.40
N LEU A 89 10.89 16.08 -18.37
CA LEU A 89 10.31 17.05 -17.44
C LEU A 89 10.43 16.59 -15.99
N ARG A 90 10.19 15.30 -15.71
CA ARG A 90 10.39 14.72 -14.38
C ARG A 90 11.85 14.89 -13.93
N ASN A 91 12.80 14.56 -14.77
CA ASN A 91 14.23 14.64 -14.44
C ASN A 91 14.73 16.08 -14.23
N GLN A 92 13.99 17.09 -14.68
CA GLN A 92 14.31 18.50 -14.39
C GLN A 92 13.94 18.93 -12.99
N ILE A 93 12.97 18.26 -12.37
CA ILE A 93 12.39 18.67 -11.08
C ILE A 93 12.60 17.65 -9.96
N LEU A 94 12.90 16.40 -10.31
CA LEU A 94 13.16 15.33 -9.35
C LEU A 94 14.66 15.27 -9.06
N ILE A 95 14.98 15.40 -7.79
CA ILE A 95 16.34 15.20 -7.29
C ILE A 95 16.32 13.92 -6.47
N ASP A 96 17.01 12.90 -6.96
CA ASP A 96 17.22 11.68 -6.20
C ASP A 96 18.28 11.95 -5.13
N MET A 97 17.94 11.65 -3.88
CA MET A 97 18.88 11.75 -2.79
C MET A 97 19.63 10.43 -2.65
N ASP A 98 20.95 10.49 -2.69
CA ASP A 98 21.80 9.33 -2.45
C ASP A 98 21.57 8.79 -1.03
N PHE A 99 20.89 7.67 -0.94
CA PHE A 99 20.65 6.97 0.31
C PHE A 99 21.21 5.56 0.24
N SER A 100 22.25 5.29 1.01
CA SER A 100 22.77 3.94 1.20
C SER A 100 22.15 3.32 2.44
N ARG A 101 21.43 2.22 2.28
CA ARG A 101 20.94 1.44 3.42
C ARG A 101 22.12 0.79 4.14
N LYS A 102 22.13 0.88 5.46
CA LYS A 102 23.11 0.18 6.32
C LYS A 102 22.78 -1.28 6.52
N THR A 103 21.60 -1.71 6.15
CA THR A 103 21.09 -3.08 6.31
C THR A 103 20.79 -3.68 4.94
N ILE A 104 21.06 -4.97 4.79
CA ILE A 104 20.70 -5.74 3.59
C ILE A 104 19.40 -6.50 3.92
N PRO A 105 18.30 -6.22 3.23
CA PRO A 105 17.07 -7.01 3.42
C PRO A 105 17.26 -8.40 2.83
N HIS A 106 16.88 -9.42 3.58
CA HIS A 106 16.73 -10.78 3.10
C HIS A 106 15.24 -11.04 2.89
N HIS A 107 14.88 -11.49 1.70
CA HIS A 107 13.51 -11.85 1.36
C HIS A 107 13.40 -13.37 1.28
N GLU A 108 12.41 -13.92 1.96
CA GLU A 108 12.10 -15.34 1.93
C GLU A 108 10.63 -15.52 1.60
N ASP A 109 10.33 -16.37 0.61
CA ASP A 109 8.97 -16.76 0.26
C ASP A 109 8.60 -18.05 0.97
N VAL A 110 7.65 -18.01 1.89
CA VAL A 110 7.10 -19.16 2.56
C VAL A 110 5.88 -19.68 1.80
N TYR A 111 6.03 -20.84 1.17
CA TYR A 111 4.96 -21.46 0.40
C TYR A 111 4.04 -22.28 1.31
N VAL A 112 2.76 -21.95 1.28
CA VAL A 112 1.72 -22.63 2.05
C VAL A 112 0.66 -23.24 1.13
N ARG A 113 -0.06 -24.23 1.62
CA ARG A 113 -1.18 -24.86 0.91
C ARG A 113 -2.46 -24.06 1.14
N TYR A 114 -3.51 -24.42 0.43
CA TYR A 114 -4.86 -23.92 0.66
C TYR A 114 -5.87 -24.92 0.09
N ASP A 115 -7.12 -24.83 0.52
CA ASP A 115 -8.21 -25.69 0.00
C ASP A 115 -8.55 -25.33 -1.44
N ILE A 116 -7.91 -26.07 -2.37
CA ILE A 116 -8.10 -25.93 -3.82
C ILE A 116 -9.54 -26.26 -4.21
N SER A 117 -10.20 -27.20 -3.52
CA SER A 117 -11.57 -27.63 -3.84
C SER A 117 -12.56 -26.51 -3.53
N LYS A 118 -12.48 -25.93 -2.34
CA LYS A 118 -13.27 -24.76 -1.91
C LYS A 118 -13.04 -23.55 -2.82
N TYR A 119 -11.77 -23.32 -3.19
CA TYR A 119 -11.40 -22.22 -4.12
C TYR A 119 -12.05 -22.40 -5.50
N LYS A 120 -11.92 -23.60 -6.10
CA LYS A 120 -12.51 -23.92 -7.43
C LYS A 120 -14.04 -23.89 -7.39
N GLU A 121 -14.63 -24.32 -6.30
CA GLU A 121 -16.08 -24.29 -6.12
C GLU A 121 -16.60 -22.85 -6.08
N ALA A 122 -16.02 -21.98 -5.24
CA ALA A 122 -16.38 -20.56 -5.18
C ALA A 122 -16.20 -19.86 -6.54
N MET A 123 -15.11 -20.18 -7.26
CA MET A 123 -14.85 -19.67 -8.61
C MET A 123 -15.93 -20.08 -9.61
N ARG A 124 -16.39 -21.35 -9.58
CA ARG A 124 -17.38 -21.91 -10.50
C ARG A 124 -18.80 -21.48 -10.18
N THR A 125 -19.18 -21.56 -8.90
CA THR A 125 -20.57 -21.33 -8.46
C THR A 125 -20.87 -19.86 -8.19
N ARG A 126 -19.86 -19.05 -7.95
CA ARG A 126 -19.97 -17.68 -7.45
C ARG A 126 -20.79 -17.59 -6.16
N TRP A 127 -20.60 -18.56 -5.27
CA TRP A 127 -21.21 -18.63 -3.96
C TRP A 127 -20.20 -18.26 -2.89
N ASP A 128 -20.58 -17.39 -1.96
CA ASP A 128 -19.75 -17.03 -0.81
C ASP A 128 -19.95 -18.04 0.32
N PRO A 129 -18.98 -18.92 0.61
CA PRO A 129 -19.13 -19.94 1.64
C PRO A 129 -19.04 -19.40 3.07
N PHE A 130 -18.72 -18.12 3.25
CA PHE A 130 -18.60 -17.48 4.57
C PHE A 130 -19.88 -16.75 4.97
N LYS A 131 -20.64 -16.28 3.98
CA LYS A 131 -21.91 -15.55 4.19
C LYS A 131 -23.13 -16.34 3.76
N ASP A 132 -22.93 -17.46 3.08
CA ASP A 132 -23.97 -18.30 2.50
C ASP A 132 -24.88 -17.52 1.51
N GLU A 133 -24.26 -16.74 0.61
CA GLU A 133 -24.98 -15.90 -0.35
C GLU A 133 -24.30 -15.88 -1.73
N PRO A 134 -25.03 -15.57 -2.83
CA PRO A 134 -24.44 -15.46 -4.16
C PRO A 134 -23.56 -14.20 -4.29
N ILE A 135 -22.41 -14.35 -4.93
CA ILE A 135 -21.45 -13.25 -5.18
C ILE A 135 -21.89 -12.45 -6.41
N GLN A 136 -22.31 -11.22 -6.21
CA GLN A 136 -22.86 -10.36 -7.27
C GLN A 136 -21.79 -9.68 -8.14
N GLN A 137 -20.61 -9.38 -7.58
CA GLN A 137 -19.59 -8.58 -8.24
C GLN A 137 -18.25 -9.30 -8.30
N ALA A 138 -17.45 -8.97 -9.32
CA ALA A 138 -16.10 -9.54 -9.47
C ALA A 138 -15.18 -9.20 -8.27
N SER A 139 -15.31 -8.01 -7.69
CA SER A 139 -14.56 -7.61 -6.49
C SER A 139 -14.89 -8.49 -5.28
N GLY A 140 -16.17 -8.85 -5.11
CA GLY A 140 -16.61 -9.77 -4.07
C GLY A 140 -16.02 -11.18 -4.29
N LEU A 141 -15.98 -11.65 -5.53
CA LEU A 141 -15.33 -12.92 -5.84
C LEU A 141 -13.84 -12.90 -5.49
N CYS A 142 -13.11 -11.86 -5.89
CA CYS A 142 -11.70 -11.72 -5.55
C CYS A 142 -11.48 -11.72 -4.02
N TYR A 143 -12.36 -11.05 -3.27
CA TYR A 143 -12.29 -11.04 -1.82
C TYR A 143 -12.51 -12.43 -1.21
N VAL A 144 -13.53 -13.16 -1.65
CA VAL A 144 -13.86 -14.52 -1.17
C VAL A 144 -12.73 -15.49 -1.49
N LEU A 145 -12.20 -15.46 -2.72
CA LEU A 145 -11.11 -16.33 -3.13
C LEU A 145 -9.84 -16.04 -2.29
N ARG A 146 -9.54 -14.77 -2.05
CA ARG A 146 -8.43 -14.37 -1.20
C ARG A 146 -8.63 -14.82 0.24
N ARG A 147 -9.85 -14.72 0.76
CA ARG A 147 -10.18 -15.18 2.10
C ARG A 147 -9.98 -16.69 2.25
N ILE A 148 -10.43 -17.51 1.29
CA ILE A 148 -10.19 -18.96 1.29
C ILE A 148 -8.70 -19.29 1.41
N VAL A 149 -7.86 -18.57 0.69
CA VAL A 149 -6.39 -18.77 0.71
C VAL A 149 -5.75 -18.30 2.02
N ASN A 150 -6.21 -17.18 2.56
CA ASN A 150 -5.55 -16.56 3.72
C ASN A 150 -6.04 -17.11 5.07
N GLU A 151 -7.24 -17.72 5.12
CA GLU A 151 -7.76 -18.42 6.30
C GLU A 151 -7.24 -19.86 6.44
N ASP A 152 -6.54 -20.38 5.44
CA ASP A 152 -6.09 -21.77 5.46
C ASP A 152 -5.16 -22.04 6.66
N GLU A 153 -5.39 -23.17 7.30
CA GLU A 153 -4.67 -23.59 8.51
C GLU A 153 -3.17 -23.73 8.26
N SER A 154 -2.77 -24.14 7.05
CA SER A 154 -1.36 -24.26 6.68
C SER A 154 -0.60 -22.93 6.76
N ARG A 155 -1.27 -21.81 6.48
CA ARG A 155 -0.69 -20.45 6.63
C ARG A 155 -0.52 -20.09 8.09
N GLN A 156 -1.49 -20.45 8.92
CA GLN A 156 -1.45 -20.20 10.36
C GLN A 156 -0.30 -21.01 10.99
N MET A 157 -0.15 -22.27 10.63
CA MET A 157 0.94 -23.13 11.10
C MET A 157 2.31 -22.60 10.69
N ALA A 158 2.48 -22.21 9.42
CA ALA A 158 3.72 -21.62 8.95
C ALA A 158 4.09 -20.33 9.71
N LEU A 159 3.08 -19.51 10.06
CA LEU A 159 3.30 -18.31 10.87
C LEU A 159 3.75 -18.66 12.30
N LEU A 160 3.16 -19.67 12.93
CA LEU A 160 3.56 -20.12 14.27
C LEU A 160 4.99 -20.66 14.28
N GLU A 161 5.38 -21.41 13.24
CA GLU A 161 6.78 -21.87 13.08
C GLU A 161 7.76 -20.69 12.94
N LEU A 162 7.36 -19.60 12.29
CA LEU A 162 8.17 -18.38 12.24
C LEU A 162 8.24 -17.70 13.62
N ALA A 163 7.13 -17.68 14.37
CA ALA A 163 7.10 -17.10 15.71
C ALA A 163 8.01 -17.81 16.72
N GLU A 164 8.16 -19.11 16.60
CA GLU A 164 9.12 -19.87 17.40
C GLU A 164 10.57 -19.49 17.14
N LYS A 165 10.89 -19.17 15.89
CA LYS A 165 12.25 -18.77 15.46
C LYS A 165 12.56 -17.31 15.75
N HIS A 166 11.55 -16.45 15.69
CA HIS A 166 11.66 -15.00 15.76
C HIS A 166 10.82 -14.47 16.93
N PRO A 167 11.40 -14.27 18.10
CA PRO A 167 10.65 -13.89 19.30
C PRO A 167 10.04 -12.50 19.23
N ARG A 168 10.47 -11.68 18.28
CA ARG A 168 9.92 -10.34 18.03
C ARG A 168 9.68 -10.16 16.55
N MET A 169 8.43 -10.00 16.15
CA MET A 169 8.09 -9.79 14.74
C MET A 169 6.94 -8.83 14.54
N ILE A 170 6.97 -8.18 13.40
CA ILE A 170 5.88 -7.38 12.87
C ILE A 170 5.15 -8.21 11.82
N ILE A 171 3.83 -8.26 11.90
CA ILE A 171 3.00 -8.94 10.91
C ILE A 171 2.10 -7.91 10.23
N PHE A 172 2.32 -7.72 8.93
CA PHE A 172 1.43 -6.88 8.13
C PHE A 172 0.24 -7.68 7.60
N TYR A 173 -0.96 -7.12 7.73
CA TYR A 173 -2.21 -7.70 7.27
C TYR A 173 -3.10 -6.67 6.54
N ASN A 174 -4.10 -7.14 5.77
CA ASN A 174 -5.01 -6.26 5.01
C ASN A 174 -6.40 -6.14 5.64
N PHE A 175 -7.03 -7.26 6.02
CA PHE A 175 -8.45 -7.35 6.31
C PHE A 175 -8.71 -7.70 7.77
N ASP A 176 -9.87 -7.29 8.29
CA ASP A 176 -10.26 -7.53 9.68
C ASP A 176 -10.33 -9.04 10.00
N TYR A 177 -10.80 -9.88 9.06
CA TYR A 177 -10.78 -11.34 9.28
C TYR A 177 -9.36 -11.89 9.45
N GLU A 178 -8.35 -11.29 8.80
CA GLU A 178 -6.94 -11.66 9.03
C GLU A 178 -6.48 -11.26 10.43
N LEU A 179 -6.91 -10.08 10.90
CA LEU A 179 -6.64 -9.64 12.28
C LEU A 179 -7.26 -10.61 13.30
N ASP A 180 -8.52 -11.02 13.09
CA ASP A 180 -9.22 -11.94 13.98
C ASP A 180 -8.48 -13.28 14.07
N ILE A 181 -8.04 -13.82 12.93
CA ILE A 181 -7.22 -15.04 12.88
C ILE A 181 -5.91 -14.84 13.67
N LEU A 182 -5.18 -13.78 13.35
CA LEU A 182 -3.87 -13.49 13.93
C LEU A 182 -3.96 -13.30 15.47
N LYS A 183 -5.00 -12.66 15.97
CA LYS A 183 -5.25 -12.49 17.41
C LYS A 183 -5.67 -13.80 18.08
N GLY A 184 -6.31 -14.70 17.35
CA GLY A 184 -6.74 -16.01 17.83
C GLY A 184 -5.62 -17.06 17.93
N LEU A 185 -4.46 -16.80 17.32
CA LEU A 185 -3.34 -17.74 17.36
C LEU A 185 -2.63 -17.74 18.72
N TYR A 186 -2.17 -18.92 19.14
CA TYR A 186 -1.37 -19.07 20.33
C TYR A 186 0.13 -19.02 19.97
N TYR A 187 0.75 -17.88 20.20
CA TYR A 187 2.17 -17.66 19.91
C TYR A 187 3.14 -18.16 21.01
N GLY A 188 2.62 -18.72 22.08
CA GLY A 188 3.39 -19.19 23.23
C GLY A 188 3.14 -18.41 24.50
N GLU A 189 3.66 -18.93 25.62
CA GLU A 189 3.55 -18.28 26.93
C GLU A 189 4.36 -16.97 26.96
N ASN A 190 3.80 -15.93 27.56
CA ASN A 190 4.43 -14.62 27.73
C ASN A 190 4.75 -13.83 26.44
N VAL A 191 4.14 -14.18 25.32
CA VAL A 191 4.21 -13.37 24.11
C VAL A 191 3.19 -12.23 24.19
N CYS A 192 3.67 -11.00 24.11
CA CYS A 192 2.82 -9.83 24.10
C CYS A 192 2.31 -9.57 22.66
N ILE A 193 1.01 -9.45 22.48
CA ILE A 193 0.40 -9.08 21.21
C ILE A 193 -0.06 -7.62 21.32
N ALA A 194 0.26 -6.82 20.34
CA ALA A 194 -0.21 -5.44 20.21
C ALA A 194 -0.55 -5.12 18.75
N GLU A 195 -1.34 -4.08 18.51
CA GLU A 195 -1.87 -3.78 17.19
C GLU A 195 -1.77 -2.30 16.80
N TRP A 196 -1.62 -2.07 15.49
CA TRP A 196 -1.66 -0.75 14.88
C TRP A 196 -2.56 -0.80 13.63
N ASN A 197 -3.72 -0.17 13.72
CA ASN A 197 -4.71 -0.12 12.64
C ASN A 197 -5.55 1.15 12.72
N GLY A 198 -6.60 1.26 11.91
CA GLY A 198 -7.48 2.42 11.90
C GLY A 198 -8.26 2.66 13.19
N HIS A 199 -8.29 1.72 14.13
CA HIS A 199 -9.06 1.78 15.37
C HIS A 199 -8.19 1.76 16.62
N ALA A 200 -7.03 1.11 16.57
CA ALA A 200 -6.11 0.96 17.70
C ALA A 200 -4.69 1.35 17.31
N HIS A 201 -4.05 2.16 18.14
CA HIS A 201 -2.68 2.62 17.96
C HIS A 201 -1.87 2.28 19.23
N GLU A 202 -1.67 1.00 19.47
CA GLU A 202 -0.94 0.54 20.64
C GLU A 202 0.57 0.77 20.47
N PRO A 203 1.30 1.06 21.54
CA PRO A 203 2.76 1.21 21.46
C PRO A 203 3.43 -0.13 21.16
N ILE A 204 4.56 -0.08 20.47
CA ILE A 204 5.37 -1.28 20.21
C ILE A 204 5.80 -1.89 21.55
N PRO A 205 5.54 -3.18 21.78
CA PRO A 205 5.86 -3.84 23.05
C PRO A 205 7.35 -3.77 23.39
N THR A 206 7.65 -3.78 24.68
CA THR A 206 9.03 -3.77 25.22
C THR A 206 9.46 -5.11 25.83
N SER A 207 8.55 -6.10 25.83
CA SER A 207 8.80 -7.46 26.32
C SER A 207 9.87 -8.18 25.50
N LYS A 208 10.38 -9.30 26.02
CA LYS A 208 11.38 -10.12 25.30
C LYS A 208 10.81 -10.77 24.04
N SER A 209 9.53 -11.16 24.10
CA SER A 209 8.81 -11.80 23.00
C SER A 209 7.51 -11.04 22.72
N TRP A 210 7.27 -10.71 21.48
CA TRP A 210 6.06 -10.01 21.07
C TRP A 210 5.75 -10.17 19.58
N VAL A 211 4.47 -10.02 19.26
CA VAL A 211 3.94 -9.94 17.90
C VAL A 211 3.22 -8.60 17.75
N TYR A 212 3.58 -7.84 16.75
CA TYR A 212 2.96 -6.55 16.48
C TYR A 212 2.20 -6.60 15.15
N LEU A 213 0.88 -6.53 15.25
CA LEU A 213 -0.04 -6.66 14.11
C LEU A 213 -0.30 -5.29 13.50
N VAL A 214 0.12 -5.08 12.26
CA VAL A 214 0.05 -3.79 11.60
C VAL A 214 -0.82 -3.89 10.34
N GLN A 215 -1.90 -3.11 10.29
CA GLN A 215 -2.69 -3.01 9.07
C GLN A 215 -1.92 -2.21 8.02
N TYR A 216 -1.84 -2.71 6.80
CA TYR A 216 -1.08 -2.05 5.72
C TYR A 216 -1.44 -0.57 5.56
N THR A 217 -2.72 -0.24 5.52
CA THR A 217 -3.18 1.13 5.32
C THR A 217 -2.83 2.08 6.46
N ALA A 218 -2.63 1.57 7.66
CA ALA A 218 -2.28 2.37 8.84
C ALA A 218 -0.76 2.45 9.08
N GLY A 219 0.00 1.45 8.61
CA GLY A 219 1.44 1.36 8.83
C GLY A 219 2.30 1.74 7.62
N CYS A 220 1.71 2.20 6.51
CA CYS A 220 2.45 2.47 5.28
C CYS A 220 3.20 3.80 5.27
N GLU A 221 2.82 4.76 6.11
CA GLU A 221 3.41 6.10 6.13
C GLU A 221 3.73 6.54 7.56
N GLY A 222 4.87 7.20 7.75
CA GLY A 222 5.24 7.84 9.02
C GLY A 222 5.49 6.89 10.20
N TRP A 223 5.61 5.60 9.95
CA TRP A 223 5.79 4.58 10.98
C TRP A 223 7.17 3.92 10.89
N ASN A 224 7.82 3.73 12.02
CA ASN A 224 9.15 3.13 12.08
C ASN A 224 9.28 2.21 13.29
N CYS A 225 9.91 1.05 13.11
CA CYS A 225 10.27 0.14 14.18
C CYS A 225 11.69 -0.39 14.00
N ILE A 226 12.55 -0.08 14.94
CA ILE A 226 13.94 -0.56 15.00
C ILE A 226 14.15 -1.65 16.06
N LYS A 227 13.07 -2.15 16.68
CA LYS A 227 13.14 -3.13 17.78
C LYS A 227 13.15 -4.57 17.31
N THR A 228 12.92 -4.81 16.03
CA THR A 228 13.00 -6.12 15.40
C THR A 228 13.62 -6.01 14.01
N ASP A 229 14.16 -7.10 13.53
CA ASP A 229 14.68 -7.31 12.19
C ASP A 229 13.75 -8.18 11.33
N THR A 230 12.65 -8.68 11.91
CA THR A 230 11.75 -9.63 11.26
C THR A 230 10.40 -9.00 10.95
N ILE A 231 10.05 -9.00 9.67
CA ILE A 231 8.76 -8.54 9.14
C ILE A 231 8.13 -9.67 8.34
N VAL A 232 6.86 -9.95 8.64
CA VAL A 232 6.06 -10.96 7.95
C VAL A 232 4.92 -10.27 7.21
N PHE A 233 4.81 -10.53 5.93
CA PHE A 233 3.65 -10.15 5.14
C PHE A 233 2.66 -11.31 5.10
N TYR A 234 1.66 -11.30 5.98
CA TYR A 234 0.68 -12.38 6.10
C TYR A 234 -0.13 -12.56 4.82
N SER A 235 -0.51 -11.47 4.20
CA SER A 235 -1.13 -11.46 2.90
C SER A 235 -0.48 -10.41 1.99
N GLN A 236 -0.45 -10.68 0.69
CA GLN A 236 0.11 -9.73 -0.26
C GLN A 236 -0.82 -8.54 -0.49
N ASN A 237 -0.26 -7.35 -0.61
CA ASN A 237 -0.95 -6.17 -1.08
C ASN A 237 -0.55 -5.87 -2.54
N TYR A 238 -1.52 -5.43 -3.35
CA TYR A 238 -1.28 -5.07 -4.74
C TYR A 238 -0.81 -3.62 -4.92
N SER A 239 -0.77 -2.84 -3.84
CA SER A 239 -0.29 -1.47 -3.89
C SER A 239 1.22 -1.45 -3.70
N TYR A 240 1.93 -0.83 -4.62
CA TYR A 240 3.36 -0.51 -4.47
C TYR A 240 3.63 0.44 -3.28
N LYS A 241 2.59 1.12 -2.80
CA LYS A 241 2.66 2.16 -1.77
C LYS A 241 2.46 1.65 -0.35
N VAL A 242 2.14 0.38 -0.24
CA VAL A 242 1.84 -0.29 1.04
C VAL A 242 2.77 -1.46 1.20
#